data_e1932388c3051fc789e335d3c23c1f98
#
_entry.id   e1932388c3051fc789e335d3c23c1f98
#
_cell.length_a   1.000
_cell.length_b   1.000
_cell.length_c   1.000
_cell.angle_alpha   90.00
_cell.angle_beta   90.00
_cell.angle_gamma   90.00
#
_symmetry.space_group_name_H-M   'P 1'
#
loop_
_entity.id
_entity.type
_entity.pdbx_description
1 polymer ?
#
loop_
_entity_poly.entity_id
_entity_poly.type
_entity_poly.pdbx_seq_one_letter_code
_entity_poly.pdbx_strand_id
1 'polypeptide(L)'
;RDVERSRGLGDVYKRQVEGGMEINLDKIKEQDLIKILFAENPGIVIQVSDKHKEAVKQILEDAGVGYVKLGKPTDERHILVSKGDATYQFGIDYMRDVWYSTSYLLDRKQSMNGSAKKRFENYKMQPVEFAFMPDFKGKFSQYGIDPDRRTPSGIRAAIIREKGTNGEREMAYSLYLAGFDVKDVTMTDLISGRETLEDVNMIVYCGGFSNSDVLGSAKGWAGAFLFNPKAKEALDKYYAREDTLSLGVCNGCQLMMELNLINPEHKKNGKMLHNDSHKFESRFLGVTVPTNRSVMLGSLSGSKLGIWVAH
;
A
#
# COMPACT_ATOMS: atom_id res chain seq x y z
N ARG A 1 10.75 -17.26 -11.76
CA ARG A 1 10.90 -16.13 -12.72
C ARG A 1 10.96 -14.86 -11.91
N ASP A 2 12.16 -14.54 -11.41
CA ASP A 2 12.38 -13.32 -10.64
C ASP A 2 12.67 -12.19 -11.63
N VAL A 3 11.63 -11.72 -12.31
CA VAL A 3 11.66 -10.41 -12.94
C VAL A 3 11.33 -9.43 -11.83
N GLU A 4 12.34 -8.89 -11.18
CA GLU A 4 12.18 -7.73 -10.33
C GLU A 4 11.68 -6.59 -11.20
N ARG A 5 10.41 -6.25 -11.03
CA ARG A 5 9.82 -5.09 -11.69
C ARG A 5 10.44 -3.84 -11.07
N SER A 6 11.29 -3.18 -11.81
CA SER A 6 11.78 -1.84 -11.44
C SER A 6 10.60 -0.88 -11.40
N ARG A 7 10.35 -0.32 -10.24
CA ARG A 7 9.31 0.68 -10.01
C ARG A 7 9.94 2.07 -10.02
N GLY A 8 10.41 2.51 -11.17
CA GLY A 8 10.93 3.86 -11.38
C GLY A 8 12.17 4.23 -10.54
N LEU A 9 12.69 5.43 -10.75
CA LEU A 9 13.87 5.97 -10.03
C LEU A 9 13.70 5.98 -8.51
N GLY A 10 12.48 6.02 -8.00
CA GLY A 10 12.19 5.93 -6.56
C GLY A 10 12.60 4.61 -5.91
N ASP A 11 12.64 3.50 -6.65
CA ASP A 11 13.06 2.19 -6.13
C ASP A 11 14.58 2.03 -6.06
N VAL A 12 15.33 2.71 -6.91
CA VAL A 12 16.80 2.77 -6.84
C VAL A 12 17.24 3.37 -5.51
N TYR A 13 16.51 4.40 -5.02
CA TYR A 13 16.77 5.00 -3.72
C TYR A 13 16.53 4.07 -2.53
N LYS A 14 15.57 3.16 -2.63
CA LYS A 14 15.19 2.28 -1.52
C LYS A 14 16.05 1.02 -1.44
N ARG A 15 16.57 0.56 -2.56
CA ARG A 15 17.36 -0.69 -2.62
C ARG A 15 18.86 -0.49 -2.61
N GLN A 16 19.34 0.68 -3.02
CA GLN A 16 20.76 1.02 -3.07
C GLN A 16 21.01 2.31 -2.27
N VAL A 17 20.89 2.22 -0.96
CA VAL A 17 21.14 3.37 -0.07
C VAL A 17 22.51 3.99 -0.31
N GLU A 18 23.49 3.20 -0.76
CA GLU A 18 24.88 3.58 -0.97
C GLU A 18 25.29 3.73 -2.45
N GLY A 19 24.44 3.33 -3.39
CA GLY A 19 24.79 3.24 -4.81
C GLY A 19 24.35 4.42 -5.67
N GLY A 20 24.91 4.47 -6.88
CA GLY A 20 24.54 5.36 -7.97
C GLY A 20 24.48 4.63 -9.30
N MET A 21 24.72 5.33 -10.41
CA MET A 21 24.74 4.74 -11.73
C MET A 21 25.57 5.54 -12.74
N GLU A 22 26.15 4.83 -13.70
CA GLU A 22 26.69 5.41 -14.93
C GLU A 22 25.72 5.15 -16.08
N ILE A 23 25.33 6.21 -16.78
CA ILE A 23 24.42 6.18 -17.94
C ILE A 23 25.17 6.70 -19.16
N ASN A 24 25.24 5.90 -20.20
CA ASN A 24 25.78 6.29 -21.51
C ASN A 24 24.66 6.35 -22.54
N LEU A 25 24.46 7.51 -23.13
CA LEU A 25 23.37 7.82 -24.07
C LEU A 25 23.79 7.76 -25.55
N ASP A 26 25.02 7.35 -25.88
CA ASP A 26 25.54 7.36 -27.25
C ASP A 26 24.71 6.52 -28.23
N LYS A 27 24.09 5.46 -27.75
CA LYS A 27 23.23 4.59 -28.56
C LYS A 27 21.83 5.18 -28.83
N ILE A 28 21.45 6.26 -28.17
CA ILE A 28 20.21 6.96 -28.44
C ILE A 28 20.42 7.89 -29.63
N LYS A 29 19.59 7.77 -30.68
CA LYS A 29 19.74 8.51 -31.94
C LYS A 29 19.56 10.00 -31.80
N GLU A 30 18.71 10.47 -30.87
CA GLU A 30 18.52 11.89 -30.62
C GLU A 30 19.85 12.49 -30.09
N GLN A 31 20.22 13.67 -30.62
CA GLN A 31 21.45 14.37 -30.25
C GLN A 31 21.25 15.39 -29.13
N ASP A 32 20.05 15.92 -29.02
CA ASP A 32 19.70 16.91 -28.01
C ASP A 32 19.49 16.22 -26.66
N LEU A 33 20.40 16.44 -25.71
CA LEU A 33 20.37 15.87 -24.38
C LEU A 33 19.11 16.27 -23.60
N ILE A 34 18.62 17.50 -23.77
CA ILE A 34 17.39 17.98 -23.11
C ILE A 34 16.21 17.18 -23.62
N LYS A 35 16.11 16.93 -24.92
CA LYS A 35 15.04 16.10 -25.47
C LYS A 35 15.13 14.65 -24.99
N ILE A 36 16.34 14.09 -24.86
CA ILE A 36 16.49 12.71 -24.35
C ILE A 36 16.01 12.62 -22.90
N LEU A 37 16.39 13.57 -22.05
CA LEU A 37 16.15 13.50 -20.61
C LEU A 37 14.76 13.98 -20.20
N PHE A 38 14.12 14.88 -20.98
CA PHE A 38 12.89 15.56 -20.59
C PHE A 38 11.74 15.45 -21.60
N ALA A 39 11.86 14.59 -22.62
CA ALA A 39 10.80 14.45 -23.65
C ALA A 39 9.52 13.75 -23.16
N GLU A 40 9.47 13.29 -21.94
CA GLU A 40 8.31 12.59 -21.34
C GLU A 40 7.78 11.41 -22.17
N ASN A 41 8.59 10.85 -23.04
CA ASN A 41 8.24 9.65 -23.79
C ASN A 41 8.11 8.46 -22.83
N PRO A 42 7.06 7.64 -22.96
CA PRO A 42 6.90 6.47 -22.12
C PRO A 42 8.08 5.50 -22.32
N GLY A 43 8.70 5.11 -21.23
CA GLY A 43 9.81 4.17 -21.22
C GLY A 43 10.00 3.56 -19.84
N ILE A 44 10.68 2.42 -19.80
CA ILE A 44 11.03 1.72 -18.57
C ILE A 44 12.52 1.47 -18.55
N VAL A 45 13.18 1.85 -17.45
CA VAL A 45 14.57 1.48 -17.17
C VAL A 45 14.56 0.29 -16.23
N ILE A 46 15.19 -0.79 -16.61
CA ILE A 46 15.32 -2.01 -15.81
C ILE A 46 16.78 -2.31 -15.50
N GLN A 47 17.02 -2.78 -14.30
CA GLN A 47 18.30 -3.36 -13.92
C GLN A 47 18.22 -4.88 -14.07
N VAL A 48 19.20 -5.45 -14.76
CA VAL A 48 19.26 -6.89 -15.03
C VAL A 48 20.65 -7.39 -14.61
N SER A 49 20.70 -8.47 -13.84
CA SER A 49 21.98 -9.11 -13.52
C SER A 49 22.62 -9.71 -14.77
N ASP A 50 23.94 -9.75 -14.82
CA ASP A 50 24.67 -10.30 -15.98
C ASP A 50 24.26 -11.75 -16.30
N LYS A 51 23.90 -12.52 -15.28
CA LYS A 51 23.39 -13.90 -15.41
C LYS A 51 22.13 -14.01 -16.27
N HIS A 52 21.26 -13.00 -16.23
CA HIS A 52 19.94 -13.04 -16.90
C HIS A 52 19.87 -12.13 -18.13
N LYS A 53 20.94 -11.46 -18.48
CA LYS A 53 20.98 -10.45 -19.54
C LYS A 53 20.53 -10.98 -20.90
N GLU A 54 21.06 -12.13 -21.34
CA GLU A 54 20.69 -12.68 -22.63
C GLU A 54 19.25 -13.21 -22.67
N ALA A 55 18.76 -13.79 -21.57
CA ALA A 55 17.36 -14.22 -21.47
C ALA A 55 16.38 -13.03 -21.55
N VAL A 56 16.72 -11.91 -20.91
CA VAL A 56 15.88 -10.70 -20.98
C VAL A 56 15.89 -10.09 -22.38
N LYS A 57 17.05 -10.04 -23.04
CA LYS A 57 17.13 -9.59 -24.44
C LYS A 57 16.23 -10.42 -25.35
N GLN A 58 16.32 -11.74 -25.26
CA GLN A 58 15.51 -12.63 -26.09
C GLN A 58 14.01 -12.38 -25.87
N ILE A 59 13.57 -12.21 -24.63
CA ILE A 59 12.17 -11.89 -24.30
C ILE A 59 11.72 -10.57 -24.94
N LEU A 60 12.58 -9.54 -24.93
CA LEU A 60 12.26 -8.24 -25.53
C LEU A 60 12.20 -8.31 -27.04
N GLU A 61 13.12 -9.05 -27.66
CA GLU A 61 13.17 -9.29 -29.11
C GLU A 61 11.95 -10.08 -29.60
N ASP A 62 11.60 -11.16 -28.89
CA ASP A 62 10.42 -11.99 -29.20
C ASP A 62 9.11 -11.19 -29.08
N ALA A 63 9.08 -10.22 -28.17
CA ALA A 63 7.94 -9.32 -27.96
C ALA A 63 7.93 -8.09 -28.90
N GLY A 64 8.94 -7.93 -29.77
CA GLY A 64 9.09 -6.77 -30.65
C GLY A 64 9.32 -5.45 -29.90
N VAL A 65 9.84 -5.49 -28.66
CA VAL A 65 10.10 -4.31 -27.84
C VAL A 65 11.52 -3.79 -28.07
N GLY A 66 11.60 -2.54 -28.55
CA GLY A 66 12.89 -1.85 -28.69
C GLY A 66 13.55 -1.59 -27.34
N TYR A 67 14.85 -1.86 -27.23
CA TYR A 67 15.60 -1.60 -26.00
C TYR A 67 17.01 -1.07 -26.29
N VAL A 68 17.59 -0.40 -25.30
CA VAL A 68 18.95 0.11 -25.35
C VAL A 68 19.65 -0.19 -24.04
N LYS A 69 20.91 -0.66 -24.09
CA LYS A 69 21.74 -0.74 -22.88
C LYS A 69 22.23 0.65 -22.54
N LEU A 70 21.78 1.17 -21.40
CA LEU A 70 22.09 2.52 -20.93
C LEU A 70 23.33 2.61 -20.05
N GLY A 71 23.63 1.59 -19.23
CA GLY A 71 24.73 1.71 -18.30
C GLY A 71 24.80 0.60 -17.26
N LYS A 72 25.28 0.94 -16.08
CA LYS A 72 25.44 0.03 -14.94
C LYS A 72 25.23 0.77 -13.60
N PRO A 73 24.81 0.07 -12.55
CA PRO A 73 24.91 0.60 -11.18
C PRO A 73 26.37 0.77 -10.75
N THR A 74 26.58 1.69 -9.79
CA THR A 74 27.88 1.95 -9.15
C THR A 74 27.72 2.02 -7.64
N ASP A 75 28.82 1.91 -6.92
CA ASP A 75 28.84 2.01 -5.46
C ASP A 75 28.91 3.48 -4.95
N GLU A 76 29.11 4.42 -5.85
CA GLU A 76 29.18 5.84 -5.50
C GLU A 76 27.81 6.52 -5.60
N ARG A 77 27.51 7.42 -4.67
CA ARG A 77 26.20 8.11 -4.59
C ARG A 77 26.07 9.27 -5.57
N HIS A 78 26.28 8.99 -6.83
CA HIS A 78 26.01 9.94 -7.91
C HIS A 78 25.49 9.27 -9.16
N ILE A 79 24.87 10.03 -10.03
CA ILE A 79 24.47 9.64 -11.38
C ILE A 79 25.40 10.33 -12.35
N LEU A 80 26.13 9.55 -13.13
CA LEU A 80 26.98 10.04 -14.21
C LEU A 80 26.24 9.82 -15.53
N VAL A 81 26.01 10.88 -16.29
CA VAL A 81 25.35 10.82 -17.60
C VAL A 81 26.32 11.30 -18.65
N SER A 82 26.59 10.47 -19.66
CA SER A 82 27.49 10.81 -20.78
C SER A 82 26.80 10.68 -22.13
N LYS A 83 27.15 11.59 -23.07
CA LYS A 83 26.81 11.52 -24.48
C LYS A 83 27.85 12.26 -25.30
N GLY A 84 28.55 11.53 -26.21
CA GLY A 84 29.75 12.05 -26.91
C GLY A 84 30.77 12.51 -25.89
N ASP A 85 31.31 13.72 -26.09
CA ASP A 85 32.29 14.31 -25.19
C ASP A 85 31.69 14.97 -23.93
N ALA A 86 30.35 15.08 -23.85
CA ALA A 86 29.69 15.69 -22.72
C ALA A 86 29.45 14.69 -21.59
N THR A 87 29.81 15.10 -20.36
CA THR A 87 29.59 14.31 -19.15
C THR A 87 29.04 15.21 -18.05
N TYR A 88 27.98 14.71 -17.40
CA TYR A 88 27.30 15.41 -16.30
C TYR A 88 27.23 14.51 -15.08
N GLN A 89 27.55 15.07 -13.93
CA GLN A 89 27.51 14.35 -12.66
C GLN A 89 26.48 15.00 -11.74
N PHE A 90 25.57 14.16 -11.21
CA PHE A 90 24.50 14.58 -10.29
C PHE A 90 24.68 13.86 -8.97
N GLY A 91 24.98 14.60 -7.90
CA GLY A 91 24.99 14.03 -6.55
C GLY A 91 23.58 13.67 -6.11
N ILE A 92 23.34 12.41 -5.80
CA ILE A 92 21.99 11.87 -5.52
C ILE A 92 21.34 12.60 -4.35
N ASP A 93 22.04 12.79 -3.25
CA ASP A 93 21.49 13.45 -2.05
C ASP A 93 21.15 14.91 -2.32
N TYR A 94 22.02 15.62 -3.02
CA TYR A 94 21.78 17.02 -3.40
C TYR A 94 20.56 17.14 -4.33
N MET A 95 20.48 16.30 -5.36
CA MET A 95 19.33 16.33 -6.31
C MET A 95 18.03 15.94 -5.62
N ARG A 96 18.09 15.00 -4.70
CA ARG A 96 16.92 14.66 -3.85
C ARG A 96 16.46 15.88 -3.03
N ASP A 97 17.38 16.58 -2.40
CA ASP A 97 17.04 17.74 -1.58
C ASP A 97 16.48 18.89 -2.43
N VAL A 98 17.04 19.13 -3.63
CA VAL A 98 16.49 20.09 -4.61
C VAL A 98 15.06 19.69 -5.00
N TRP A 99 14.84 18.43 -5.35
CA TRP A 99 13.51 17.93 -5.76
C TRP A 99 12.46 18.05 -4.63
N TYR A 100 12.85 17.72 -3.40
CA TYR A 100 11.95 17.80 -2.24
C TYR A 100 11.78 19.19 -1.65
N SER A 101 12.62 20.15 -1.99
CA SER A 101 12.65 21.47 -1.35
C SER A 101 11.30 22.20 -1.42
N THR A 102 10.65 22.20 -2.57
CA THR A 102 9.33 22.85 -2.73
C THR A 102 8.26 22.17 -1.89
N SER A 103 8.21 20.84 -1.90
CA SER A 103 7.28 20.07 -1.08
C SER A 103 7.55 20.29 0.41
N TYR A 104 8.82 20.36 0.83
CA TYR A 104 9.20 20.67 2.20
C TYR A 104 8.74 22.06 2.64
N LEU A 105 8.91 23.08 1.78
CA LEU A 105 8.46 24.45 2.07
C LEU A 105 6.94 24.52 2.26
N LEU A 106 6.18 23.76 1.47
CA LEU A 106 4.74 23.66 1.62
C LEU A 106 4.37 22.87 2.89
N ASP A 107 4.99 21.72 3.11
CA ASP A 107 4.77 20.86 4.27
C ASP A 107 5.03 21.58 5.60
N ARG A 108 6.05 22.44 5.63
CA ARG A 108 6.38 23.30 6.78
C ARG A 108 5.25 24.25 7.19
N LYS A 109 4.41 24.66 6.22
CA LYS A 109 3.25 25.52 6.48
C LYS A 109 2.01 24.73 6.96
N GLN A 110 1.96 23.45 6.63
CA GLN A 110 0.82 22.58 6.92
C GLN A 110 1.02 21.73 8.17
N SER A 111 2.26 21.39 8.49
CA SER A 111 2.60 20.48 9.59
C SER A 111 3.06 21.20 10.83
N MET A 112 2.61 20.72 11.99
CA MET A 112 3.05 21.22 13.29
C MET A 112 4.24 20.42 13.86
N ASN A 113 4.76 20.88 15.00
CA ASN A 113 5.75 20.18 15.82
C ASN A 113 7.06 19.81 15.11
N GLY A 114 7.43 20.56 14.06
CA GLY A 114 8.65 20.33 13.28
C GLY A 114 8.62 19.05 12.45
N SER A 115 7.45 18.43 12.26
CA SER A 115 7.29 17.16 11.53
C SER A 115 7.77 17.24 10.10
N ALA A 116 7.56 18.36 9.41
CA ALA A 116 8.07 18.58 8.06
C ALA A 116 9.60 18.49 7.98
N LYS A 117 10.31 19.12 8.94
CA LYS A 117 11.78 19.08 9.00
C LYS A 117 12.27 17.66 9.26
N LYS A 118 11.68 16.96 10.23
CA LYS A 118 12.01 15.55 10.52
C LYS A 118 11.84 14.67 9.29
N ARG A 119 10.75 14.82 8.53
CA ARG A 119 10.51 14.07 7.28
C ARG A 119 11.55 14.37 6.20
N PHE A 120 11.93 15.63 6.05
CA PHE A 120 12.91 16.04 5.05
C PHE A 120 14.31 15.50 5.35
N GLU A 121 14.70 15.46 6.64
CA GLU A 121 16.07 15.10 7.06
C GLU A 121 16.28 13.60 7.27
N ASN A 122 15.24 12.85 7.66
CA ASN A 122 15.41 11.47 8.13
C ASN A 122 15.25 10.39 7.05
N TYR A 123 15.10 10.73 5.78
CA TYR A 123 14.82 9.76 4.72
C TYR A 123 15.91 8.68 4.56
N LYS A 124 17.16 9.00 4.87
CA LYS A 124 18.27 8.04 4.87
C LYS A 124 18.26 7.09 6.07
N MET A 125 17.56 7.48 7.14
CA MET A 125 17.54 6.76 8.41
C MET A 125 16.39 5.76 8.54
N GLN A 126 15.58 5.62 7.51
CA GLN A 126 14.37 4.78 7.51
C GLN A 126 14.34 3.86 6.27
N PRO A 127 15.27 2.93 6.12
CA PRO A 127 15.19 1.93 5.07
C PRO A 127 13.95 1.07 5.30
N VAL A 128 13.20 0.80 4.22
CA VAL A 128 12.13 -0.19 4.26
C VAL A 128 12.77 -1.57 4.16
N GLU A 129 12.72 -2.31 5.25
CA GLU A 129 13.19 -3.69 5.29
C GLU A 129 12.04 -4.66 5.09
N PHE A 130 12.27 -5.69 4.30
CA PHE A 130 11.33 -6.79 4.11
C PHE A 130 11.93 -8.07 4.66
N ALA A 131 11.16 -8.79 5.46
CA ALA A 131 11.48 -10.14 5.90
C ALA A 131 10.21 -10.98 5.80
N PHE A 132 10.25 -11.99 4.97
CA PHE A 132 9.15 -12.94 4.82
C PHE A 132 9.44 -14.21 5.62
N MET A 133 8.41 -15.00 5.86
CA MET A 133 8.58 -16.32 6.47
C MET A 133 9.52 -17.18 5.59
N PRO A 134 10.36 -18.05 6.19
CA PRO A 134 11.39 -18.80 5.43
C PRO A 134 10.86 -19.65 4.29
N ASP A 135 9.62 -20.11 4.40
CA ASP A 135 8.93 -20.94 3.40
C ASP A 135 8.13 -20.12 2.38
N PHE A 136 8.05 -18.79 2.52
CA PHE A 136 7.28 -17.93 1.62
C PHE A 136 7.87 -17.89 0.22
N LYS A 137 7.11 -18.38 -0.76
CA LYS A 137 7.51 -18.45 -2.19
C LYS A 137 6.86 -17.38 -3.07
N GLY A 138 5.95 -16.58 -2.51
CA GLY A 138 5.23 -15.54 -3.25
C GLY A 138 4.31 -16.06 -4.36
N LYS A 139 3.80 -17.30 -4.24
CA LYS A 139 2.93 -17.92 -5.24
C LYS A 139 1.58 -18.28 -4.63
N PHE A 140 0.51 -18.02 -5.33
CA PHE A 140 -0.86 -18.40 -4.91
C PHE A 140 -0.99 -19.90 -4.63
N SER A 141 -0.38 -20.73 -5.48
CA SER A 141 -0.44 -22.22 -5.32
C SER A 141 0.18 -22.71 -4.00
N GLN A 142 1.06 -21.95 -3.37
CA GLN A 142 1.63 -22.31 -2.07
C GLN A 142 0.56 -22.37 -0.97
N TYR A 143 -0.48 -21.54 -1.10
CA TYR A 143 -1.57 -21.41 -0.14
C TYR A 143 -2.89 -22.01 -0.63
N GLY A 144 -2.86 -22.78 -1.72
CA GLY A 144 -4.06 -23.33 -2.32
C GLY A 144 -5.01 -22.29 -2.92
N ILE A 145 -4.51 -21.09 -3.17
CA ILE A 145 -5.29 -20.00 -3.77
C ILE A 145 -5.45 -20.26 -5.26
N ASP A 146 -6.69 -20.39 -5.71
CA ASP A 146 -7.06 -20.47 -7.13
C ASP A 146 -7.72 -19.14 -7.54
N PRO A 147 -7.01 -18.28 -8.32
CA PRO A 147 -7.56 -17.00 -8.78
C PRO A 147 -8.69 -17.17 -9.81
N ASP A 148 -8.84 -18.35 -10.37
CA ASP A 148 -9.87 -18.67 -11.38
C ASP A 148 -11.03 -19.51 -10.80
N ARG A 149 -11.12 -19.66 -9.48
CA ARG A 149 -12.17 -20.38 -8.80
C ARG A 149 -13.56 -19.94 -9.28
N ARG A 150 -14.42 -20.90 -9.65
CA ARG A 150 -15.81 -20.65 -10.07
C ARG A 150 -16.84 -21.29 -9.12
N THR A 151 -16.40 -22.19 -8.27
CA THR A 151 -17.28 -22.90 -7.33
C THR A 151 -17.36 -22.11 -6.02
N PRO A 152 -18.55 -21.85 -5.47
CA PRO A 152 -18.71 -21.28 -4.15
C PRO A 152 -18.01 -22.10 -3.07
N SER A 153 -17.43 -21.44 -2.08
CA SER A 153 -16.80 -22.09 -0.93
C SER A 153 -17.79 -22.43 0.19
N GLY A 154 -18.91 -21.70 0.22
CA GLY A 154 -19.88 -21.76 1.30
C GLY A 154 -19.53 -20.92 2.52
N ILE A 155 -18.34 -20.28 2.56
CA ILE A 155 -17.92 -19.38 3.63
C ILE A 155 -18.07 -17.95 3.13
N ARG A 156 -18.89 -17.14 3.80
CA ARG A 156 -19.26 -15.83 3.30
C ARG A 156 -18.56 -14.68 4.01
N ALA A 157 -18.14 -13.69 3.20
CA ALA A 157 -17.67 -12.41 3.70
C ALA A 157 -18.55 -11.28 3.22
N ALA A 158 -18.88 -10.33 4.08
CA ALA A 158 -19.59 -9.10 3.74
C ALA A 158 -18.63 -7.91 3.75
N ILE A 159 -18.65 -7.14 2.67
CA ILE A 159 -18.02 -5.82 2.62
C ILE A 159 -19.09 -4.82 3.02
N ILE A 160 -18.90 -4.19 4.18
CA ILE A 160 -19.83 -3.17 4.66
C ILE A 160 -19.33 -1.79 4.26
N ARG A 161 -20.19 -1.03 3.63
CA ARG A 161 -19.85 0.30 3.13
C ARG A 161 -20.95 1.33 3.38
N GLU A 162 -20.50 2.57 3.46
CA GLU A 162 -21.33 3.76 3.61
C GLU A 162 -20.98 4.74 2.47
N LYS A 163 -21.74 5.81 2.32
CA LYS A 163 -21.43 6.89 1.36
C LYS A 163 -20.04 7.44 1.63
N GLY A 164 -19.22 7.53 0.58
CA GLY A 164 -17.85 8.04 0.65
C GLY A 164 -16.80 6.99 0.99
N THR A 165 -17.17 5.74 1.25
CA THR A 165 -16.19 4.64 1.32
C THR A 165 -15.72 4.25 -0.08
N ASN A 166 -14.52 3.66 -0.17
CA ASN A 166 -13.96 3.15 -1.42
C ASN A 166 -13.09 1.92 -1.18
N GLY A 167 -12.58 1.31 -2.26
CA GLY A 167 -11.74 0.12 -2.18
C GLY A 167 -12.54 -1.19 -2.03
N GLU A 168 -13.86 -1.15 -2.22
CA GLU A 168 -14.73 -2.32 -2.10
C GLU A 168 -14.39 -3.40 -3.13
N ARG A 169 -13.99 -3.03 -4.33
CA ARG A 169 -13.64 -3.99 -5.41
C ARG A 169 -12.34 -4.71 -5.12
N GLU A 170 -11.33 -3.97 -4.71
CA GLU A 170 -10.02 -4.50 -4.31
C GLU A 170 -10.18 -5.42 -3.10
N MET A 171 -11.02 -5.03 -2.15
CA MET A 171 -11.33 -5.86 -0.98
C MET A 171 -12.10 -7.11 -1.37
N ALA A 172 -13.10 -7.00 -2.26
CA ALA A 172 -13.85 -8.14 -2.77
C ALA A 172 -12.93 -9.15 -3.44
N TYR A 173 -12.00 -8.68 -4.27
CA TYR A 173 -11.04 -9.55 -4.93
C TYR A 173 -10.07 -10.21 -3.93
N SER A 174 -9.61 -9.47 -2.93
CA SER A 174 -8.74 -10.01 -1.88
C SER A 174 -9.44 -11.09 -1.06
N LEU A 175 -10.70 -10.88 -0.68
CA LEU A 175 -11.52 -11.87 0.03
C LEU A 175 -11.82 -13.09 -0.84
N TYR A 176 -12.12 -12.89 -2.12
CA TYR A 176 -12.30 -13.97 -3.08
C TYR A 176 -11.05 -14.84 -3.20
N LEU A 177 -9.86 -14.22 -3.31
CA LEU A 177 -8.59 -14.94 -3.31
C LEU A 177 -8.34 -15.69 -1.99
N ALA A 178 -8.77 -15.12 -0.87
CA ALA A 178 -8.70 -15.77 0.44
C ALA A 178 -9.72 -16.93 0.63
N GLY A 179 -10.57 -17.17 -0.38
CA GLY A 179 -11.49 -18.31 -0.37
C GLY A 179 -12.93 -17.98 0.02
N PHE A 180 -13.29 -16.71 0.26
CA PHE A 180 -14.66 -16.34 0.62
C PHE A 180 -15.57 -16.18 -0.59
N ASP A 181 -16.88 -16.40 -0.36
CA ASP A 181 -17.95 -15.94 -1.23
C ASP A 181 -18.37 -14.55 -0.75
N VAL A 182 -18.23 -13.52 -1.61
CA VAL A 182 -18.29 -12.13 -1.18
C VAL A 182 -19.66 -11.51 -1.41
N LYS A 183 -20.22 -10.84 -0.39
CA LYS A 183 -21.43 -9.99 -0.44
C LYS A 183 -21.04 -8.53 -0.34
N ASP A 184 -21.67 -7.69 -1.15
CA ASP A 184 -21.63 -6.24 -0.99
C ASP A 184 -22.82 -5.80 -0.16
N VAL A 185 -22.57 -5.14 0.99
CA VAL A 185 -23.57 -4.74 1.96
C VAL A 185 -23.46 -3.24 2.22
N THR A 186 -24.52 -2.50 1.95
CA THR A 186 -24.57 -1.08 2.28
C THR A 186 -25.25 -0.84 3.63
N MET A 187 -24.98 0.31 4.26
CA MET A 187 -25.69 0.67 5.48
C MET A 187 -27.21 0.73 5.27
N THR A 188 -27.68 1.05 4.05
CA THR A 188 -29.11 1.03 3.73
C THR A 188 -29.70 -0.38 3.85
N ASP A 189 -28.94 -1.42 3.54
CA ASP A 189 -29.38 -2.81 3.68
C ASP A 189 -29.58 -3.19 5.16
N LEU A 190 -28.62 -2.81 6.00
CA LEU A 190 -28.70 -3.04 7.45
C LEU A 190 -29.80 -2.20 8.11
N ILE A 191 -29.92 -0.93 7.77
CA ILE A 191 -30.93 -0.01 8.31
C ILE A 191 -32.34 -0.46 7.95
N SER A 192 -32.56 -0.93 6.73
CA SER A 192 -33.86 -1.45 6.31
C SER A 192 -34.17 -2.84 6.86
N GLY A 193 -33.15 -3.59 7.28
CA GLY A 193 -33.27 -4.99 7.72
C GLY A 193 -33.32 -5.99 6.55
N ARG A 194 -32.92 -5.58 5.35
CA ARG A 194 -32.72 -6.52 4.21
C ARG A 194 -31.54 -7.44 4.45
N GLU A 195 -30.55 -6.97 5.21
CA GLU A 195 -29.39 -7.72 5.63
C GLU A 195 -29.32 -7.81 7.14
N THR A 196 -29.06 -9.00 7.66
CA THR A 196 -28.98 -9.33 9.09
C THR A 196 -27.61 -9.87 9.51
N LEU A 197 -26.72 -10.15 8.55
CA LEU A 197 -25.38 -10.73 8.74
C LEU A 197 -25.37 -12.14 9.35
N GLU A 198 -26.52 -12.80 9.47
CA GLU A 198 -26.61 -14.13 10.10
C GLU A 198 -25.88 -15.21 9.32
N ASP A 199 -25.79 -15.06 7.98
CA ASP A 199 -25.11 -16.00 7.07
C ASP A 199 -23.67 -15.59 6.71
N VAL A 200 -23.09 -14.61 7.42
CA VAL A 200 -21.77 -14.03 7.15
C VAL A 200 -20.78 -14.46 8.22
N ASN A 201 -19.60 -14.94 7.81
CA ASN A 201 -18.51 -15.37 8.70
C ASN A 201 -17.41 -14.30 8.84
N MET A 202 -17.31 -13.36 7.90
CA MET A 202 -16.34 -12.27 7.96
C MET A 202 -16.98 -10.97 7.54
N ILE A 203 -16.73 -9.91 8.30
CA ILE A 203 -17.08 -8.54 7.94
C ILE A 203 -15.81 -7.76 7.63
N VAL A 204 -15.82 -7.01 6.52
CA VAL A 204 -14.80 -6.01 6.24
C VAL A 204 -15.44 -4.64 6.11
N TYR A 205 -15.00 -3.70 6.95
CA TYR A 205 -15.36 -2.30 6.83
C TYR A 205 -14.34 -1.60 5.93
N CYS A 206 -14.81 -1.07 4.80
CA CYS A 206 -13.95 -0.43 3.81
C CYS A 206 -13.35 0.88 4.31
N GLY A 207 -12.28 1.29 3.65
CA GLY A 207 -11.68 2.60 3.79
C GLY A 207 -12.45 3.71 3.06
N GLY A 208 -11.86 4.87 2.98
CA GLY A 208 -12.41 6.06 2.36
C GLY A 208 -12.74 7.15 3.37
N PHE A 209 -13.76 7.94 3.07
CA PHE A 209 -14.22 9.05 3.90
C PHE A 209 -15.75 8.98 4.05
N SER A 210 -16.22 8.08 4.92
CA SER A 210 -17.65 7.88 5.14
C SER A 210 -18.35 9.18 5.54
N ASN A 211 -19.46 9.48 4.87
CA ASN A 211 -20.22 10.74 5.07
C ASN A 211 -19.32 11.99 4.97
N SER A 212 -18.29 11.95 4.08
CA SER A 212 -17.26 13.00 3.89
C SER A 212 -16.51 13.36 5.17
N ASP A 213 -16.51 12.47 6.16
CA ASP A 213 -15.91 12.66 7.51
C ASP A 213 -16.29 13.98 8.20
N VAL A 214 -17.46 14.50 7.93
CA VAL A 214 -17.94 15.80 8.45
C VAL A 214 -17.87 15.87 9.98
N LEU A 215 -18.17 14.76 10.66
CA LEU A 215 -18.07 14.66 12.12
C LEU A 215 -16.69 14.15 12.58
N GLY A 216 -15.81 13.81 11.65
CA GLY A 216 -14.48 13.21 11.86
C GLY A 216 -14.52 11.72 12.20
N SER A 217 -13.45 11.01 11.85
CA SER A 217 -13.14 9.64 12.27
C SER A 217 -14.30 8.64 12.22
N ALA A 218 -15.03 8.57 11.10
CA ALA A 218 -16.16 7.68 10.87
C ALA A 218 -17.34 7.82 11.86
N LYS A 219 -17.44 8.90 12.62
CA LYS A 219 -18.52 9.09 13.61
C LYS A 219 -19.91 9.09 13.00
N GLY A 220 -20.08 9.65 11.79
CA GLY A 220 -21.34 9.59 11.06
C GLY A 220 -21.75 8.15 10.74
N TRP A 221 -20.81 7.33 10.32
CA TRP A 221 -21.03 5.92 10.05
C TRP A 221 -21.32 5.13 11.34
N ALA A 222 -20.57 5.38 12.41
CA ALA A 222 -20.84 4.80 13.71
C ALA A 222 -22.25 5.15 14.20
N GLY A 223 -22.70 6.41 14.01
CA GLY A 223 -24.04 6.84 14.34
C GLY A 223 -25.14 6.05 13.61
N ALA A 224 -24.90 5.68 12.34
CA ALA A 224 -25.83 4.85 11.57
C ALA A 224 -26.04 3.45 12.19
N PHE A 225 -25.00 2.87 12.81
CA PHE A 225 -25.14 1.63 13.59
C PHE A 225 -25.80 1.88 14.96
N LEU A 226 -25.28 2.84 15.72
CA LEU A 226 -25.66 3.03 17.12
C LEU A 226 -27.11 3.50 17.30
N PHE A 227 -27.62 4.31 16.38
CA PHE A 227 -28.93 4.94 16.47
C PHE A 227 -30.02 4.31 15.59
N ASN A 228 -29.66 3.24 14.85
CA ASN A 228 -30.65 2.46 14.12
C ASN A 228 -30.81 1.08 14.76
N PRO A 229 -32.01 0.74 15.30
CA PRO A 229 -32.21 -0.52 16.01
C PRO A 229 -31.87 -1.77 15.18
N LYS A 230 -32.24 -1.82 13.91
CA LYS A 230 -32.03 -2.99 13.05
C LYS A 230 -30.52 -3.17 12.73
N ALA A 231 -29.83 -2.09 12.36
CA ALA A 231 -28.40 -2.16 12.09
C ALA A 231 -27.60 -2.53 13.35
N LYS A 232 -27.99 -1.98 14.50
CA LYS A 232 -27.39 -2.33 15.78
C LYS A 232 -27.63 -3.78 16.14
N GLU A 233 -28.86 -4.28 16.04
CA GLU A 233 -29.21 -5.66 16.32
C GLU A 233 -28.43 -6.64 15.43
N ALA A 234 -28.33 -6.37 14.13
CA ALA A 234 -27.53 -7.18 13.20
C ALA A 234 -26.06 -7.24 13.63
N LEU A 235 -25.49 -6.10 14.01
CA LEU A 235 -24.10 -6.03 14.47
C LEU A 235 -23.90 -6.76 15.80
N ASP A 236 -24.78 -6.56 16.79
CA ASP A 236 -24.69 -7.18 18.11
C ASP A 236 -24.78 -8.72 17.98
N LYS A 237 -25.71 -9.23 17.16
CA LYS A 237 -25.85 -10.67 16.88
C LYS A 237 -24.64 -11.23 16.19
N TYR A 238 -24.05 -10.49 15.23
CA TYR A 238 -22.86 -10.91 14.53
C TYR A 238 -21.68 -11.10 15.49
N TYR A 239 -21.40 -10.12 16.35
CA TYR A 239 -20.30 -10.18 17.30
C TYR A 239 -20.54 -11.12 18.50
N ALA A 240 -21.78 -11.54 18.74
CA ALA A 240 -22.10 -12.58 19.74
C ALA A 240 -21.75 -14.01 19.28
N ARG A 241 -21.47 -14.20 18.00
CA ARG A 241 -21.10 -15.49 17.42
C ARG A 241 -19.58 -15.73 17.54
N GLU A 242 -19.19 -17.01 17.73
CA GLU A 242 -17.79 -17.43 17.84
C GLU A 242 -17.13 -17.76 16.48
N ASP A 243 -17.93 -17.92 15.43
CA ASP A 243 -17.49 -18.30 14.07
C ASP A 243 -17.29 -17.11 13.13
N THR A 244 -17.03 -15.94 13.68
CA THR A 244 -16.94 -14.69 12.92
C THR A 244 -15.60 -13.99 13.07
N LEU A 245 -15.19 -13.29 12.02
CA LEU A 245 -14.01 -12.42 11.98
C LEU A 245 -14.38 -11.03 11.47
N SER A 246 -13.64 -10.02 11.87
CA SER A 246 -13.81 -8.65 11.36
C SER A 246 -12.48 -7.97 11.06
N LEU A 247 -12.51 -7.11 10.04
CA LEU A 247 -11.38 -6.28 9.63
C LEU A 247 -11.86 -4.87 9.30
N GLY A 248 -11.20 -3.87 9.87
CA GLY A 248 -11.39 -2.47 9.50
C GLY A 248 -10.18 -1.95 8.75
N VAL A 249 -10.40 -1.36 7.59
CA VAL A 249 -9.36 -0.76 6.76
C VAL A 249 -9.52 0.75 6.77
N CYS A 250 -8.49 1.51 7.19
CA CYS A 250 -8.47 2.98 7.17
C CYS A 250 -9.70 3.55 7.91
N ASN A 251 -10.64 4.17 7.21
CA ASN A 251 -11.90 4.68 7.80
C ASN A 251 -12.72 3.57 8.47
N GLY A 252 -12.65 2.34 7.98
CA GLY A 252 -13.25 1.18 8.65
C GLY A 252 -12.58 0.83 9.98
N CYS A 253 -11.27 1.04 10.12
CA CYS A 253 -10.58 0.92 11.42
C CYS A 253 -11.06 2.00 12.40
N GLN A 254 -11.23 3.23 11.93
CA GLN A 254 -11.82 4.31 12.74
C GLN A 254 -13.24 3.96 13.20
N LEU A 255 -14.06 3.38 12.31
CA LEU A 255 -15.38 2.88 12.66
C LEU A 255 -15.32 1.85 13.78
N MET A 256 -14.45 0.85 13.68
CA MET A 256 -14.30 -0.18 14.71
C MET A 256 -13.91 0.42 16.08
N MET A 257 -13.08 1.47 16.08
CA MET A 257 -12.74 2.19 17.31
C MET A 257 -13.96 2.94 17.89
N GLU A 258 -14.73 3.65 17.07
CA GLU A 258 -15.93 4.39 17.52
C GLU A 258 -17.04 3.45 18.03
N LEU A 259 -17.13 2.24 17.49
CA LEU A 259 -18.06 1.19 17.92
C LEU A 259 -17.49 0.32 19.06
N ASN A 260 -16.28 0.57 19.55
CA ASN A 260 -15.59 -0.23 20.58
C ASN A 260 -15.48 -1.72 20.25
N LEU A 261 -15.19 -2.06 18.99
CA LEU A 261 -15.11 -3.45 18.53
C LEU A 261 -13.71 -4.06 18.60
N ILE A 262 -12.66 -3.26 18.79
CA ILE A 262 -11.26 -3.73 18.80
C ILE A 262 -10.88 -4.33 20.15
N ASN A 263 -11.23 -3.67 21.23
CA ASN A 263 -10.94 -4.10 22.61
C ASN A 263 -12.18 -3.95 23.50
N PRO A 264 -13.28 -4.66 23.24
CA PRO A 264 -14.55 -4.44 23.92
C PRO A 264 -14.49 -4.72 25.44
N GLU A 265 -13.54 -5.54 25.88
CA GLU A 265 -13.38 -5.94 27.29
C GLU A 265 -12.57 -4.95 28.13
N HIS A 266 -11.93 -3.96 27.49
CA HIS A 266 -11.16 -2.95 28.20
C HIS A 266 -12.07 -1.96 28.91
N LYS A 267 -11.75 -1.62 30.17
CA LYS A 267 -12.48 -0.61 30.94
C LYS A 267 -12.46 0.78 30.33
N LYS A 268 -11.41 1.08 29.55
CA LYS A 268 -11.28 2.36 28.81
C LYS A 268 -11.30 2.07 27.31
N ASN A 269 -12.25 2.67 26.63
CA ASN A 269 -12.30 2.60 25.17
C ASN A 269 -11.15 3.38 24.54
N GLY A 270 -10.55 2.82 23.52
CA GLY A 270 -9.62 3.53 22.66
C GLY A 270 -10.30 4.68 21.92
N LYS A 271 -9.55 5.69 21.53
CA LYS A 271 -10.02 6.82 20.72
C LYS A 271 -9.02 7.15 19.63
N MET A 272 -9.52 7.54 18.48
CA MET A 272 -8.70 8.13 17.44
C MET A 272 -8.37 9.58 17.83
N LEU A 273 -7.11 9.93 17.73
CA LEU A 273 -6.59 11.26 18.03
C LEU A 273 -5.98 11.88 16.78
N HIS A 274 -5.79 13.20 16.81
CA HIS A 274 -5.04 13.87 15.74
C HIS A 274 -3.59 13.40 15.69
N ASN A 275 -3.04 13.31 14.49
CA ASN A 275 -1.61 13.10 14.29
C ASN A 275 -0.80 14.24 14.95
N ASP A 276 0.43 13.96 15.36
CA ASP A 276 1.34 14.98 15.90
C ASP A 276 1.60 16.12 14.90
N SER A 277 1.52 15.84 13.61
CA SER A 277 1.63 16.85 12.54
C SER A 277 0.39 17.71 12.37
N HIS A 278 -0.73 17.36 12.99
CA HIS A 278 -2.04 17.99 12.84
C HIS A 278 -2.55 18.04 11.40
N LYS A 279 -2.10 17.12 10.56
CA LYS A 279 -2.62 16.97 9.19
C LYS A 279 -2.80 15.50 8.84
N PHE A 280 -3.54 15.25 7.75
CA PHE A 280 -3.63 13.93 7.12
C PHE A 280 -2.24 13.48 6.65
N GLU A 281 -1.83 12.27 7.05
CA GLU A 281 -0.57 11.66 6.66
C GLU A 281 -0.82 10.53 5.65
N SER A 282 -0.10 10.58 4.53
CA SER A 282 -0.06 9.51 3.53
C SER A 282 1.37 9.03 3.39
N ARG A 283 1.64 7.77 3.79
CA ARG A 283 3.00 7.24 3.93
C ARG A 283 3.06 5.75 3.62
N PHE A 284 4.19 5.33 3.06
CA PHE A 284 4.56 3.93 3.01
C PHE A 284 5.52 3.62 4.15
N LEU A 285 5.12 2.73 5.06
CA LEU A 285 5.85 2.43 6.29
C LEU A 285 6.27 0.96 6.35
N GLY A 286 7.45 0.70 6.90
CA GLY A 286 7.85 -0.63 7.34
C GLY A 286 7.17 -0.98 8.66
N VAL A 287 6.56 -2.15 8.73
CA VAL A 287 5.97 -2.69 9.95
C VAL A 287 6.54 -4.07 10.25
N THR A 288 6.68 -4.38 11.53
CA THR A 288 7.01 -5.73 12.00
C THR A 288 5.76 -6.34 12.61
N VAL A 289 5.41 -7.57 12.21
CA VAL A 289 4.33 -8.33 12.82
C VAL A 289 4.90 -9.05 14.05
N PRO A 290 4.57 -8.64 15.28
CA PRO A 290 5.08 -9.31 16.47
C PRO A 290 4.43 -10.69 16.62
N THR A 291 4.99 -11.52 17.52
CA THR A 291 4.33 -12.76 17.95
C THR A 291 2.94 -12.45 18.50
N ASN A 292 1.93 -13.09 17.98
CA ASN A 292 0.54 -12.79 18.33
C ASN A 292 -0.35 -14.05 18.20
N ARG A 293 -1.58 -13.96 18.71
CA ARG A 293 -2.61 -15.00 18.65
C ARG A 293 -3.74 -14.66 17.67
N SER A 294 -3.57 -13.66 16.83
CA SER A 294 -4.57 -13.28 15.84
C SER A 294 -4.76 -14.38 14.80
N VAL A 295 -5.99 -14.72 14.49
CA VAL A 295 -6.32 -15.67 13.42
C VAL A 295 -5.76 -15.22 12.08
N MET A 296 -5.86 -13.92 11.76
CA MET A 296 -5.41 -13.36 10.48
C MET A 296 -3.90 -13.07 10.42
N LEU A 297 -3.24 -12.78 11.54
CA LEU A 297 -1.84 -12.32 11.55
C LEU A 297 -0.89 -13.32 12.19
N GLY A 298 -1.38 -14.37 12.86
CA GLY A 298 -0.55 -15.33 13.59
C GLY A 298 0.52 -15.98 12.72
N SER A 299 0.15 -16.42 11.51
CA SER A 299 1.08 -17.01 10.53
C SER A 299 2.11 -16.04 9.96
N LEU A 300 1.93 -14.75 10.14
CA LEU A 300 2.87 -13.71 9.71
C LEU A 300 3.81 -13.24 10.83
N SER A 301 3.75 -13.86 12.01
CA SER A 301 4.59 -13.46 13.17
C SER A 301 6.07 -13.47 12.81
N GLY A 302 6.77 -12.37 13.08
CA GLY A 302 8.18 -12.15 12.74
C GLY A 302 8.43 -11.54 11.35
N SER A 303 7.41 -11.44 10.51
CA SER A 303 7.56 -10.81 9.20
C SER A 303 7.76 -9.29 9.33
N LYS A 304 8.54 -8.73 8.39
CA LYS A 304 8.65 -7.29 8.16
C LYS A 304 8.04 -6.98 6.79
N LEU A 305 7.06 -6.10 6.78
CA LEU A 305 6.25 -5.78 5.59
C LEU A 305 6.21 -4.27 5.38
N GLY A 306 6.00 -3.87 4.14
CA GLY A 306 5.68 -2.49 3.81
C GLY A 306 4.17 -2.31 3.67
N ILE A 307 3.62 -1.29 4.32
CA ILE A 307 2.20 -0.96 4.23
C ILE A 307 1.98 0.52 3.92
N TRP A 308 0.89 0.83 3.26
CA TRP A 308 0.41 2.20 3.11
C TRP A 308 -0.43 2.61 4.32
N VAL A 309 -0.15 3.78 4.85
CA VAL A 309 -0.95 4.45 5.87
C VAL A 309 -1.53 5.72 5.26
N ALA A 310 -2.82 5.97 5.49
CA ALA A 310 -3.54 7.12 4.96
C ALA A 310 -4.60 7.56 5.99
N HIS A 311 -4.17 8.40 6.91
CA HIS A 311 -4.98 8.91 8.02
C HIS A 311 -4.66 10.36 8.37
#